data_4e04a01f7f89e1cbbc7029d37ef56a17
#
_entry.id   4e04a01f7f89e1cbbc7029d37ef56a17
#
_cell.length_a   1.000
_cell.length_b   1.000
_cell.length_c   1.000
_cell.angle_alpha   90.00
_cell.angle_beta   90.00
_cell.angle_gamma   90.00
#
_symmetry.space_group_name_H-M   'P 1'
#
loop_
_entity.id
_entity.type
_entity.pdbx_description
1 polymer ?
#
loop_
_entity_poly.entity_id
_entity_poly.type
_entity_poly.pdbx_seq_one_letter_code
_entity_poly.pdbx_strand_id
1 'polypeptide(L)'
;MPKAWQRYLSYLWPWTLETAYSPQAGQLEVRLEAGEKVLNGPQGNYSYGRLQRVWKEALRYFDWRPQGAAPVLLLGFGAGSWVPLLRRRGPLPALHAVENDPTVLRLGQRHFPENFKAVRSFEQEALAFLASGQMCYQALFIDLFIDATVPQAFREEAFPERVYQRLLPGGWAFHNVMLPQAAENALLRLYEKPFGRVRTFRKFGSNLVLAVQKPL
;
A
#
# COMPACT_ATOMS: atom_id res chain seq x y z
N MET A 1 -17.52 7.55 16.30
CA MET A 1 -17.36 6.08 16.18
C MET A 1 -18.71 5.45 15.88
N PRO A 2 -18.81 4.41 15.00
CA PRO A 2 -20.07 3.71 14.79
C PRO A 2 -20.55 3.07 16.09
N LYS A 3 -21.87 3.16 16.34
CA LYS A 3 -22.48 2.52 17.52
C LYS A 3 -22.40 0.99 17.42
N ALA A 4 -22.38 0.29 18.55
CA ALA A 4 -22.23 -1.18 18.56
C ALA A 4 -23.25 -1.90 17.67
N TRP A 5 -24.53 -1.50 17.71
CA TRP A 5 -25.58 -2.08 16.87
C TRP A 5 -25.34 -1.87 15.36
N GLN A 6 -24.74 -0.73 14.94
CA GLN A 6 -24.39 -0.48 13.54
C GLN A 6 -23.32 -1.48 13.06
N ARG A 7 -22.37 -1.84 13.93
CA ARG A 7 -21.37 -2.86 13.62
C ARG A 7 -22.00 -4.23 13.39
N TYR A 8 -22.98 -4.63 14.21
CA TYR A 8 -23.70 -5.89 14.02
C TYR A 8 -24.54 -5.88 12.74
N LEU A 9 -25.29 -4.82 12.48
CA LEU A 9 -26.10 -4.71 11.27
C LEU A 9 -25.25 -4.64 9.99
N SER A 10 -24.02 -4.16 10.06
CA SER A 10 -23.13 -4.09 8.89
C SER A 10 -22.66 -5.44 8.35
N TYR A 11 -22.93 -6.54 9.06
CA TYR A 11 -22.78 -7.90 8.55
C TYR A 11 -23.90 -8.30 7.57
N LEU A 12 -25.09 -7.69 7.72
CA LEU A 12 -26.24 -7.94 6.87
C LEU A 12 -26.33 -6.91 5.73
N TRP A 13 -25.97 -5.65 6.03
CA TRP A 13 -26.05 -4.55 5.07
C TRP A 13 -24.94 -3.52 5.32
N PRO A 14 -24.14 -3.21 4.30
CA PRO A 14 -23.10 -2.17 4.45
C PRO A 14 -23.71 -0.78 4.61
N TRP A 15 -23.08 0.04 5.46
CA TRP A 15 -23.51 1.41 5.74
C TRP A 15 -22.49 2.41 5.22
N THR A 16 -22.93 3.35 4.39
CA THR A 16 -22.09 4.49 4.00
C THR A 16 -22.06 5.50 5.14
N LEU A 17 -20.85 5.79 5.63
CA LEU A 17 -20.61 6.73 6.72
C LEU A 17 -20.29 8.14 6.18
N GLU A 18 -19.56 8.21 5.07
CA GLU A 18 -19.23 9.45 4.38
C GLU A 18 -18.95 9.16 2.91
N THR A 19 -19.40 10.08 2.05
CA THR A 19 -19.08 10.10 0.63
C THR A 19 -18.33 11.39 0.32
N ALA A 20 -17.28 11.29 -0.49
CA ALA A 20 -16.52 12.44 -0.97
C ALA A 20 -16.10 12.23 -2.43
N TYR A 21 -15.90 13.32 -3.14
CA TYR A 21 -15.38 13.27 -4.51
C TYR A 21 -13.89 13.61 -4.51
N SER A 22 -13.10 12.77 -5.17
CA SER A 22 -11.70 13.01 -5.49
C SER A 22 -11.55 13.28 -7.00
N PRO A 23 -10.81 14.31 -7.40
CA PRO A 23 -10.48 14.51 -8.82
C PRO A 23 -9.67 13.36 -9.42
N GLN A 24 -8.92 12.61 -8.60
CA GLN A 24 -8.06 11.52 -9.04
C GLN A 24 -8.77 10.15 -9.03
N ALA A 25 -9.60 9.92 -8.02
CA ALA A 25 -10.20 8.62 -7.73
C ALA A 25 -11.72 8.57 -7.94
N GLY A 26 -12.36 9.68 -8.33
CA GLY A 26 -13.82 9.76 -8.45
C GLY A 26 -14.53 9.74 -7.10
N GLN A 27 -15.70 9.10 -7.05
CA GLN A 27 -16.48 9.01 -5.82
C GLN A 27 -15.86 8.02 -4.83
N LEU A 28 -15.48 8.52 -3.67
CA LEU A 28 -14.95 7.74 -2.55
C LEU A 28 -16.01 7.56 -1.46
N GLU A 29 -16.09 6.39 -0.88
CA GLU A 29 -17.03 6.09 0.20
C GLU A 29 -16.31 5.44 1.38
N VAL A 30 -16.45 6.03 2.56
CA VAL A 30 -16.15 5.34 3.80
C VAL A 30 -17.38 4.55 4.21
N ARG A 31 -17.25 3.25 4.28
CA ARG A 31 -18.35 2.33 4.60
C ARG A 31 -18.03 1.50 5.83
N LEU A 32 -19.08 1.08 6.52
CA LEU A 32 -19.00 0.04 7.54
C LEU A 32 -19.49 -1.26 6.92
N GLU A 33 -18.60 -2.23 6.76
CA GLU A 33 -18.85 -3.52 6.13
C GLU A 33 -18.32 -4.64 7.03
N ALA A 34 -19.15 -5.63 7.31
CA ALA A 34 -18.79 -6.77 8.18
C ALA A 34 -18.09 -6.35 9.49
N GLY A 35 -18.60 -5.29 10.15
CA GLY A 35 -18.07 -4.79 11.40
C GLY A 35 -16.81 -3.91 11.28
N GLU A 36 -16.26 -3.75 10.08
CA GLU A 36 -15.04 -2.97 9.83
C GLU A 36 -15.32 -1.74 8.98
N LYS A 37 -14.61 -0.65 9.25
CA LYS A 37 -14.59 0.51 8.35
C LYS A 37 -13.66 0.22 7.18
N VAL A 38 -14.14 0.52 5.96
CA VAL A 38 -13.38 0.39 4.71
C VAL A 38 -13.46 1.69 3.93
N LEU A 39 -12.46 1.99 3.12
CA LEU A 39 -12.49 3.05 2.12
C LEU A 39 -12.60 2.39 0.74
N ASN A 40 -13.68 2.69 0.05
CA ASN A 40 -13.96 2.20 -1.31
C ASN A 40 -13.94 3.34 -2.32
N GLY A 41 -13.48 3.03 -3.52
CA GLY A 41 -13.61 3.86 -4.72
C GLY A 41 -14.57 3.20 -5.73
N PRO A 42 -14.76 3.82 -6.91
CA PRO A 42 -15.73 3.35 -7.91
C PRO A 42 -15.49 1.92 -8.40
N GLN A 43 -14.24 1.50 -8.51
CA GLN A 43 -13.84 0.22 -9.08
C GLN A 43 -13.30 -0.77 -8.05
N GLY A 44 -13.30 -0.43 -6.77
CA GLY A 44 -12.81 -1.35 -5.77
C GLY A 44 -12.44 -0.76 -4.43
N ASN A 45 -11.81 -1.61 -3.64
CA ASN A 45 -11.41 -1.28 -2.29
C ASN A 45 -10.07 -0.53 -2.29
N TYR A 46 -10.08 0.68 -1.77
CA TYR A 46 -8.89 1.55 -1.63
C TYR A 46 -8.07 1.22 -0.37
N SER A 47 -8.74 0.73 0.68
CA SER A 47 -8.04 0.44 1.94
C SER A 47 -8.86 -0.48 2.81
N TYR A 48 -8.21 -1.43 3.46
CA TYR A 48 -8.82 -2.51 4.24
C TYR A 48 -9.46 -3.61 3.37
N GLY A 49 -10.30 -4.47 3.93
CA GLY A 49 -11.02 -5.49 3.19
C GLY A 49 -10.12 -6.45 2.42
N ARG A 50 -10.40 -6.60 1.11
CA ARG A 50 -9.71 -7.57 0.23
C ARG A 50 -8.23 -7.23 0.03
N LEU A 51 -7.89 -5.96 -0.15
CA LEU A 51 -6.52 -5.51 -0.36
C LEU A 51 -5.62 -5.85 0.83
N GLN A 52 -6.11 -5.61 2.05
CA GLN A 52 -5.36 -5.96 3.26
C GLN A 52 -5.09 -7.47 3.37
N ARG A 53 -5.99 -8.32 2.85
CA ARG A 53 -5.78 -9.78 2.82
C ARG A 53 -4.64 -10.17 1.88
N VAL A 54 -4.55 -9.54 0.71
CA VAL A 54 -3.44 -9.76 -0.24
C VAL A 54 -2.11 -9.52 0.45
N TRP A 55 -1.95 -8.36 1.08
CA TRP A 55 -0.74 -7.99 1.79
C TRP A 55 -0.44 -8.88 3.00
N LYS A 56 -1.45 -9.23 3.79
CA LYS A 56 -1.29 -10.16 4.92
C LYS A 56 -0.70 -11.49 4.49
N GLU A 57 -1.20 -12.07 3.41
CA GLU A 57 -0.73 -13.36 2.91
C GLU A 57 0.64 -13.23 2.21
N ALA A 58 0.88 -12.15 1.48
CA ALA A 58 2.18 -11.89 0.86
C ALA A 58 3.29 -11.76 1.92
N LEU A 59 3.08 -10.95 2.95
CA LEU A 59 4.04 -10.80 4.05
C LEU A 59 4.28 -12.10 4.82
N ARG A 60 3.26 -12.96 4.93
CA ARG A 60 3.42 -14.28 5.51
C ARG A 60 4.25 -15.20 4.61
N TYR A 61 3.99 -15.19 3.32
CA TYR A 61 4.71 -16.01 2.34
C TYR A 61 6.20 -15.65 2.26
N PHE A 62 6.52 -14.34 2.25
CA PHE A 62 7.90 -13.86 2.24
C PHE A 62 8.57 -13.91 3.61
N ASP A 63 7.82 -14.21 4.68
CA ASP A 63 8.23 -14.17 6.09
C ASP A 63 8.93 -12.85 6.50
N TRP A 64 8.48 -11.75 5.89
CA TRP A 64 9.05 -10.44 6.21
C TRP A 64 8.49 -9.89 7.53
N ARG A 65 9.38 -9.31 8.33
CA ARG A 65 9.07 -8.61 9.58
C ARG A 65 9.92 -7.36 9.70
N PRO A 66 9.43 -6.30 10.37
CA PRO A 66 10.27 -5.14 10.69
C PRO A 66 11.52 -5.57 11.47
N GLN A 67 12.66 -4.98 11.12
CA GLN A 67 13.94 -5.26 11.78
C GLN A 67 14.53 -3.95 12.32
N GLY A 68 14.76 -3.91 13.64
CA GLY A 68 15.37 -2.74 14.27
C GLY A 68 14.57 -1.45 14.12
N ALA A 69 15.26 -0.31 14.22
CA ALA A 69 14.67 1.03 14.21
C ALA A 69 14.63 1.69 12.82
N ALA A 70 15.23 1.07 11.80
CA ALA A 70 15.26 1.66 10.47
C ALA A 70 13.85 1.87 9.90
N PRO A 71 13.60 2.99 9.20
CA PRO A 71 12.25 3.34 8.76
C PRO A 71 11.73 2.42 7.64
N VAL A 72 10.40 2.38 7.51
CA VAL A 72 9.65 1.72 6.43
C VAL A 72 8.92 2.79 5.63
N LEU A 73 8.93 2.66 4.30
CA LEU A 73 8.20 3.53 3.39
C LEU A 73 6.97 2.82 2.81
N LEU A 74 5.85 3.52 2.85
CA LEU A 74 4.57 3.10 2.30
C LEU A 74 4.21 4.04 1.15
N LEU A 75 4.25 3.55 -0.09
CA LEU A 75 3.84 4.28 -1.29
C LEU A 75 2.42 3.83 -1.68
N GLY A 76 1.48 4.77 -1.67
CA GLY A 76 0.04 4.49 -1.73
C GLY A 76 -0.49 4.09 -0.35
N PHE A 77 -0.58 5.09 0.55
CA PHE A 77 -0.97 4.83 1.93
C PHE A 77 -2.46 4.54 2.10
N GLY A 78 -3.28 5.16 1.27
CA GLY A 78 -4.74 5.05 1.38
C GLY A 78 -5.25 5.54 2.74
N ALA A 79 -6.17 4.79 3.34
CA ALA A 79 -6.70 5.08 4.69
C ALA A 79 -5.89 4.40 5.81
N GLY A 80 -4.69 3.92 5.52
CA GLY A 80 -3.75 3.45 6.54
C GLY A 80 -3.91 2.00 6.99
N SER A 81 -4.47 1.13 6.15
CA SER A 81 -4.62 -0.32 6.45
C SER A 81 -3.30 -1.04 6.73
N TRP A 82 -2.18 -0.44 6.36
CA TRP A 82 -0.82 -0.91 6.62
C TRP A 82 -0.46 -0.93 8.10
N VAL A 83 -0.89 0.05 8.88
CA VAL A 83 -0.50 0.20 10.29
C VAL A 83 -0.94 -1.01 11.13
N PRO A 84 -2.21 -1.43 11.14
CA PRO A 84 -2.61 -2.62 11.88
C PRO A 84 -1.99 -3.91 11.32
N LEU A 85 -1.68 -3.96 10.02
CA LEU A 85 -1.01 -5.09 9.41
C LEU A 85 0.42 -5.25 9.92
N LEU A 86 1.19 -4.15 9.94
CA LEU A 86 2.58 -4.17 10.42
C LEU A 86 2.66 -4.40 11.92
N ARG A 87 1.75 -3.85 12.74
CA ARG A 87 1.67 -4.13 14.19
C ARG A 87 1.56 -5.61 14.53
N ARG A 88 0.88 -6.38 13.68
CA ARG A 88 0.75 -7.84 13.85
C ARG A 88 2.04 -8.59 13.50
N ARG A 89 3.01 -7.93 12.87
CA ARG A 89 4.29 -8.51 12.46
C ARG A 89 5.43 -8.21 13.43
N GLY A 90 5.23 -7.29 14.38
CA GLY A 90 6.19 -6.90 15.40
C GLY A 90 6.03 -5.45 15.85
N PRO A 91 6.96 -4.94 16.66
CA PRO A 91 7.02 -3.52 17.00
C PRO A 91 7.05 -2.66 15.73
N LEU A 92 6.28 -1.56 15.73
CA LEU A 92 6.27 -0.65 14.58
C LEU A 92 7.60 0.10 14.51
N PRO A 93 8.30 0.06 13.36
CA PRO A 93 9.39 0.99 13.08
C PRO A 93 8.84 2.39 12.81
N ALA A 94 9.71 3.37 12.59
CA ALA A 94 9.29 4.64 12.02
C ALA A 94 8.62 4.40 10.65
N LEU A 95 7.38 4.88 10.46
CA LEU A 95 6.63 4.71 9.23
C LEU A 95 6.52 6.04 8.49
N HIS A 96 6.99 6.08 7.25
CA HIS A 96 6.76 7.15 6.30
C HIS A 96 5.70 6.70 5.30
N ALA A 97 4.69 7.52 5.09
CA ALA A 97 3.53 7.21 4.27
C ALA A 97 3.32 8.28 3.21
N VAL A 98 3.34 7.89 1.94
CA VAL A 98 3.15 8.79 0.80
C VAL A 98 1.80 8.49 0.17
N GLU A 99 0.99 9.52 0.01
CA GLU A 99 -0.33 9.49 -0.64
C GLU A 99 -0.50 10.80 -1.40
N ASN A 100 -0.94 10.73 -2.65
CA ASN A 100 -1.05 11.91 -3.48
C ASN A 100 -2.48 12.48 -3.55
N ASP A 101 -3.48 11.74 -3.04
CA ASP A 101 -4.87 12.18 -3.04
C ASP A 101 -5.23 12.85 -1.69
N PRO A 102 -5.39 14.19 -1.65
CA PRO A 102 -5.75 14.90 -0.43
C PRO A 102 -7.13 14.48 0.13
N THR A 103 -8.04 14.00 -0.75
CA THR A 103 -9.35 13.51 -0.29
C THR A 103 -9.21 12.19 0.45
N VAL A 104 -8.36 11.28 -0.05
CA VAL A 104 -8.02 10.02 0.62
C VAL A 104 -7.37 10.28 1.98
N LEU A 105 -6.40 11.19 2.04
CA LEU A 105 -5.73 11.59 3.29
C LEU A 105 -6.74 12.17 4.29
N ARG A 106 -7.61 13.09 3.87
CA ARG A 106 -8.65 13.71 4.72
C ARG A 106 -9.62 12.66 5.28
N LEU A 107 -10.13 11.78 4.42
CA LEU A 107 -11.02 10.69 4.85
C LEU A 107 -10.31 9.72 5.80
N GLY A 108 -9.06 9.40 5.51
CA GLY A 108 -8.22 8.56 6.34
C GLY A 108 -8.00 9.15 7.73
N GLN A 109 -7.56 10.39 7.83
CA GLN A 109 -7.37 11.10 9.10
C GLN A 109 -8.66 11.18 9.94
N ARG A 110 -9.80 11.43 9.28
CA ARG A 110 -11.09 11.55 9.95
C ARG A 110 -11.64 10.22 10.46
N HIS A 111 -11.56 9.17 9.67
CA HIS A 111 -12.19 7.89 9.97
C HIS A 111 -11.26 6.84 10.57
N PHE A 112 -9.93 6.98 10.36
CA PHE A 112 -8.89 6.07 10.83
C PHE A 112 -7.74 6.80 11.57
N PRO A 113 -8.05 7.73 12.51
CA PRO A 113 -7.04 8.63 13.10
C PRO A 113 -5.88 7.90 13.77
N GLU A 114 -6.10 6.72 14.35
CA GLU A 114 -5.04 5.96 15.04
C GLU A 114 -3.96 5.43 14.09
N ASN A 115 -4.30 5.27 12.80
CA ASN A 115 -3.30 4.88 11.80
C ASN A 115 -2.45 6.09 11.39
N PHE A 116 -3.07 7.26 11.26
CA PHE A 116 -2.36 8.49 10.90
C PHE A 116 -1.44 9.00 12.02
N LYS A 117 -1.80 8.78 13.28
CA LYS A 117 -0.92 9.08 14.43
C LYS A 117 0.36 8.22 14.45
N ALA A 118 0.33 7.06 13.84
CA ALA A 118 1.45 6.11 13.82
C ALA A 118 2.44 6.33 12.68
N VAL A 119 2.18 7.29 11.78
CA VAL A 119 2.98 7.52 10.58
C VAL A 119 3.32 8.99 10.41
N ARG A 120 4.43 9.27 9.74
CA ARG A 120 4.70 10.58 9.13
C ARG A 120 4.16 10.53 7.69
N SER A 121 3.03 11.20 7.45
CA SER A 121 2.39 11.24 6.13
C SER A 121 2.91 12.42 5.29
N PHE A 122 3.01 12.17 3.98
CA PHE A 122 3.42 13.14 2.96
C PHE A 122 2.36 13.15 1.87
N GLU A 123 1.76 14.31 1.63
CA GLU A 123 0.89 14.56 0.49
C GLU A 123 1.76 14.88 -0.72
N GLN A 124 2.12 13.84 -1.47
CA GLN A 124 3.05 13.95 -2.58
C GLN A 124 2.88 12.78 -3.55
N GLU A 125 3.25 13.01 -4.81
CA GLU A 125 3.37 11.95 -5.82
C GLU A 125 4.57 11.05 -5.50
N ALA A 126 4.41 9.72 -5.67
CA ALA A 126 5.39 8.72 -5.23
C ALA A 126 6.76 8.84 -5.94
N LEU A 127 6.77 9.10 -7.27
CA LEU A 127 8.02 9.28 -8.02
C LEU A 127 8.75 10.55 -7.58
N ALA A 128 8.02 11.64 -7.37
CA ALA A 128 8.59 12.89 -6.88
C ALA A 128 9.20 12.72 -5.48
N PHE A 129 8.52 11.98 -4.59
CA PHE A 129 9.05 11.65 -3.27
C PHE A 129 10.31 10.80 -3.35
N LEU A 130 10.32 9.75 -4.19
CA LEU A 130 11.51 8.94 -4.39
C LEU A 130 12.67 9.72 -5.01
N ALA A 131 12.40 10.70 -5.89
CA ALA A 131 13.42 11.50 -6.53
C ALA A 131 14.06 12.54 -5.61
N SER A 132 13.26 13.19 -4.75
CA SER A 132 13.70 14.33 -3.93
C SER A 132 14.39 13.93 -2.62
N GLY A 133 14.17 12.73 -2.12
CA GLY A 133 14.67 12.32 -0.81
C GLY A 133 16.02 11.61 -0.85
N GLN A 134 16.74 11.66 0.29
CA GLN A 134 18.01 10.95 0.49
C GLN A 134 17.90 9.80 1.50
N MET A 135 16.80 9.76 2.26
CA MET A 135 16.60 8.72 3.29
C MET A 135 16.43 7.34 2.66
N CYS A 136 17.10 6.35 3.23
CA CYS A 136 16.96 4.94 2.87
C CYS A 136 16.12 4.19 3.91
N TYR A 137 15.48 3.11 3.49
CA TYR A 137 14.50 2.36 4.23
C TYR A 137 14.86 0.88 4.33
N GLN A 138 14.50 0.23 5.43
CA GLN A 138 14.61 -1.22 5.54
C GLN A 138 13.60 -1.96 4.65
N ALA A 139 12.46 -1.32 4.35
CA ALA A 139 11.49 -1.85 3.41
C ALA A 139 10.70 -0.73 2.72
N LEU A 140 10.33 -0.97 1.47
CA LEU A 140 9.35 -0.22 0.69
C LEU A 140 8.15 -1.12 0.39
N PHE A 141 6.94 -0.64 0.69
CA PHE A 141 5.69 -1.26 0.26
C PHE A 141 5.03 -0.36 -0.78
N ILE A 142 4.80 -0.89 -1.96
CA ILE A 142 4.35 -0.16 -3.15
C ILE A 142 2.97 -0.69 -3.52
N ASP A 143 1.95 0.14 -3.33
CA ASP A 143 0.54 -0.17 -3.55
C ASP A 143 -0.14 0.97 -4.33
N LEU A 144 0.39 1.23 -5.52
CA LEU A 144 0.07 2.39 -6.35
C LEU A 144 -0.91 2.01 -7.45
N PHE A 145 -2.19 2.29 -7.23
CA PHE A 145 -3.26 2.04 -8.18
C PHE A 145 -4.07 3.30 -8.46
N ILE A 146 -4.48 3.46 -9.71
CA ILE A 146 -5.57 4.33 -10.14
C ILE A 146 -6.59 3.41 -10.82
N ASP A 147 -7.80 3.32 -10.28
CA ASP A 147 -8.89 2.49 -10.83
C ASP A 147 -8.46 1.04 -11.16
N ALA A 148 -7.86 0.36 -10.19
CA ALA A 148 -7.36 -1.01 -10.34
C ALA A 148 -6.22 -1.19 -11.38
N THR A 149 -5.63 -0.11 -11.86
CA THR A 149 -4.53 -0.13 -12.83
C THR A 149 -3.27 0.45 -12.20
N VAL A 150 -2.13 -0.21 -12.40
CA VAL A 150 -0.81 0.36 -12.05
C VAL A 150 -0.44 1.40 -13.13
N PRO A 151 -0.26 2.69 -12.79
CA PRO A 151 0.10 3.72 -13.75
C PRO A 151 1.40 3.41 -14.49
N GLN A 152 1.50 3.87 -15.74
CA GLN A 152 2.65 3.56 -16.61
C GLN A 152 3.99 3.98 -15.99
N ALA A 153 4.05 5.13 -15.35
CA ALA A 153 5.27 5.64 -14.72
C ALA A 153 5.91 4.68 -13.69
N PHE A 154 5.11 3.82 -13.06
CA PHE A 154 5.59 2.80 -12.11
C PHE A 154 5.96 1.46 -12.78
N ARG A 155 5.87 1.40 -14.12
CA ARG A 155 6.23 0.25 -14.96
C ARG A 155 7.40 0.56 -15.89
N GLU A 156 8.06 1.70 -15.70
CA GLU A 156 9.23 2.14 -16.47
C GLU A 156 10.53 1.83 -15.72
N GLU A 157 11.65 1.74 -16.46
CA GLU A 157 12.96 1.35 -15.92
C GLU A 157 13.44 2.26 -14.77
N ALA A 158 13.15 3.54 -14.83
CA ALA A 158 13.54 4.50 -13.80
C ALA A 158 12.91 4.20 -12.42
N PHE A 159 11.77 3.51 -12.36
CA PHE A 159 11.10 3.27 -11.09
C PHE A 159 11.81 2.22 -10.22
N PRO A 160 12.13 0.99 -10.70
CA PRO A 160 12.93 0.01 -9.95
C PRO A 160 14.30 0.55 -9.52
N GLU A 161 14.95 1.36 -10.35
CA GLU A 161 16.22 2.02 -10.00
C GLU A 161 16.07 2.97 -8.80
N ARG A 162 15.03 3.82 -8.79
CA ARG A 162 14.74 4.70 -7.66
C ARG A 162 14.39 3.92 -6.40
N VAL A 163 13.63 2.84 -6.52
CA VAL A 163 13.32 1.92 -5.41
C VAL A 163 14.63 1.34 -4.84
N TYR A 164 15.53 0.87 -5.70
CA TYR A 164 16.83 0.35 -5.29
C TYR A 164 17.67 1.37 -4.53
N GLN A 165 17.76 2.60 -5.05
CA GLN A 165 18.51 3.70 -4.42
C GLN A 165 17.97 4.05 -3.03
N ARG A 166 16.69 3.86 -2.78
CA ARG A 166 16.00 4.20 -1.52
C ARG A 166 15.97 3.06 -0.50
N LEU A 167 16.57 1.92 -0.80
CA LEU A 167 16.72 0.80 0.13
C LEU A 167 18.08 0.82 0.81
N LEU A 168 18.09 0.49 2.10
CA LEU A 168 19.30 0.11 2.83
C LEU A 168 19.87 -1.20 2.25
N PRO A 169 21.19 -1.47 2.38
CA PRO A 169 21.72 -2.82 2.13
C PRO A 169 20.92 -3.87 2.91
N GLY A 170 20.55 -4.98 2.26
CA GLY A 170 19.66 -6.00 2.82
C GLY A 170 18.18 -5.63 2.87
N GLY A 171 17.81 -4.39 2.52
CA GLY A 171 16.43 -3.91 2.54
C GLY A 171 15.55 -4.55 1.46
N TRP A 172 14.26 -4.57 1.67
CA TRP A 172 13.26 -5.21 0.81
C TRP A 172 12.34 -4.21 0.13
N ALA A 173 11.97 -4.46 -1.12
CA ALA A 173 10.81 -3.81 -1.75
C ALA A 173 9.75 -4.85 -2.13
N PHE A 174 8.49 -4.48 -1.90
CA PHE A 174 7.31 -5.27 -2.24
C PHE A 174 6.39 -4.40 -3.09
N HIS A 175 6.04 -4.86 -4.29
CA HIS A 175 5.16 -4.13 -5.20
C HIS A 175 3.95 -4.99 -5.56
N ASN A 176 2.77 -4.51 -5.20
CA ASN A 176 1.50 -5.11 -5.59
C ASN A 176 1.09 -4.61 -6.96
N VAL A 177 0.85 -5.51 -7.89
CA VAL A 177 0.46 -5.17 -9.26
C VAL A 177 -0.72 -6.02 -9.72
N MET A 178 -1.53 -5.44 -10.61
CA MET A 178 -2.56 -6.11 -11.39
C MET A 178 -2.34 -5.77 -12.85
N LEU A 179 -1.71 -6.65 -13.60
CA LEU A 179 -1.33 -6.45 -14.98
C LEU A 179 -1.62 -7.69 -15.82
N PRO A 180 -1.83 -7.55 -17.13
CA PRO A 180 -1.78 -8.70 -18.05
C PRO A 180 -0.40 -9.39 -17.98
N GLN A 181 -0.37 -10.70 -18.22
CA GLN A 181 0.85 -11.53 -18.08
C GLN A 181 2.07 -10.98 -18.81
N ALA A 182 1.90 -10.46 -20.03
CA ALA A 182 2.99 -9.88 -20.80
C ALA A 182 3.61 -8.64 -20.12
N ALA A 183 2.76 -7.76 -19.56
CA ALA A 183 3.20 -6.56 -18.85
C ALA A 183 3.81 -6.91 -17.48
N GLU A 184 3.30 -7.94 -16.80
CA GLU A 184 3.94 -8.47 -15.59
C GLU A 184 5.36 -8.97 -15.87
N ASN A 185 5.53 -9.81 -16.90
CA ASN A 185 6.83 -10.33 -17.28
C ASN A 185 7.82 -9.21 -17.66
N ALA A 186 7.34 -8.15 -18.32
CA ALA A 186 8.15 -6.99 -18.60
C ALA A 186 8.59 -6.27 -17.33
N LEU A 187 7.66 -6.05 -16.39
CA LEU A 187 7.96 -5.41 -15.10
C LEU A 187 8.95 -6.24 -14.26
N LEU A 188 8.79 -7.55 -14.21
CA LEU A 188 9.74 -8.43 -13.50
C LEU A 188 11.16 -8.27 -14.04
N ARG A 189 11.35 -8.25 -15.37
CA ARG A 189 12.66 -8.00 -15.98
C ARG A 189 13.26 -6.64 -15.63
N LEU A 190 12.43 -5.60 -15.47
CA LEU A 190 12.92 -4.29 -15.03
C LEU A 190 13.42 -4.32 -13.58
N TYR A 191 12.77 -5.08 -12.71
CA TYR A 191 13.24 -5.27 -11.32
C TYR A 191 14.48 -6.19 -11.25
N GLU A 192 14.63 -7.17 -12.15
CA GLU A 192 15.82 -8.04 -12.20
C GLU A 192 17.10 -7.27 -12.49
N LYS A 193 17.04 -6.16 -13.25
CA LYS A 193 18.23 -5.36 -13.59
C LYS A 193 18.97 -4.85 -12.35
N PRO A 194 18.37 -4.05 -11.44
CA PRO A 194 19.06 -3.55 -10.25
C PRO A 194 19.17 -4.56 -9.11
N PHE A 195 18.26 -5.54 -9.01
CA PHE A 195 18.16 -6.44 -7.85
C PHE A 195 18.71 -7.86 -8.10
N GLY A 196 18.88 -8.26 -9.33
CA GLY A 196 19.32 -9.59 -9.75
C GLY A 196 18.26 -10.67 -9.65
N ARG A 197 17.49 -10.71 -8.56
CA ARG A 197 16.47 -11.75 -8.31
C ARG A 197 15.15 -11.16 -7.89
N VAL A 198 14.07 -11.60 -8.53
CA VAL A 198 12.69 -11.28 -8.17
C VAL A 198 11.99 -12.53 -7.65
N ARG A 199 11.29 -12.39 -6.51
CA ARG A 199 10.38 -13.40 -5.97
C ARG A 199 8.95 -12.92 -6.18
N THR A 200 8.02 -13.83 -6.41
CA THR A 200 6.62 -13.49 -6.66
C THR A 200 5.67 -14.28 -5.77
N PHE A 201 4.54 -13.67 -5.43
CA PHE A 201 3.45 -14.29 -4.71
C PHE A 201 2.12 -13.93 -5.37
N ARG A 202 1.30 -14.95 -5.66
CA ARG A 202 -0.06 -14.80 -6.19
C ARG A 202 -0.99 -15.78 -5.47
N LYS A 203 -2.03 -15.27 -4.83
CA LYS A 203 -3.01 -16.12 -4.15
C LYS A 203 -4.45 -15.74 -4.47
N PHE A 204 -4.74 -14.45 -4.63
CA PHE A 204 -6.10 -13.95 -4.78
C PHE A 204 -6.27 -13.24 -6.12
N GLY A 205 -6.85 -13.95 -7.10
CA GLY A 205 -7.24 -13.39 -8.38
C GLY A 205 -6.07 -12.78 -9.17
N SER A 206 -6.22 -11.54 -9.59
CA SER A 206 -5.29 -10.84 -10.47
C SER A 206 -4.09 -10.18 -9.78
N ASN A 207 -4.08 -10.08 -8.44
CA ASN A 207 -2.96 -9.45 -7.74
C ASN A 207 -1.72 -10.33 -7.75
N LEU A 208 -0.60 -9.75 -8.18
CA LEU A 208 0.74 -10.28 -8.03
C LEU A 208 1.51 -9.38 -7.07
N VAL A 209 2.10 -9.92 -6.03
CA VAL A 209 3.07 -9.21 -5.20
C VAL A 209 4.47 -9.69 -5.59
N LEU A 210 5.26 -8.82 -6.21
CA LEU A 210 6.67 -9.07 -6.41
C LEU A 210 7.46 -8.59 -5.20
N ALA A 211 8.55 -9.28 -4.89
CA ALA A 211 9.45 -8.94 -3.80
C ALA A 211 10.91 -9.03 -4.28
N VAL A 212 11.68 -8.00 -3.97
CA VAL A 212 13.10 -7.89 -4.27
C VAL A 212 13.87 -7.46 -3.03
N GLN A 213 15.13 -7.86 -2.95
CA GLN A 213 16.02 -7.49 -1.86
C GLN A 213 17.28 -6.84 -2.41
N LYS A 214 17.67 -5.70 -1.85
CA LYS A 214 18.95 -5.09 -2.15
C LYS A 214 20.06 -5.93 -1.55
N PRO A 215 21.13 -6.29 -2.29
CA PRO A 215 22.29 -6.97 -1.72
C PRO A 215 22.86 -6.24 -0.49
N LEU A 216 23.58 -7.00 0.36
CA LEU A 216 24.30 -6.47 1.53
C LEU A 216 25.46 -5.58 1.13
#